data_29b0a447c0a4ba87c33443d950c61ec4
#
_entry.id   29b0a447c0a4ba87c33443d950c61ec4
#
_cell.length_a   1.000
_cell.length_b   1.000
_cell.length_c   1.000
_cell.angle_alpha   90.00
_cell.angle_beta   90.00
_cell.angle_gamma   90.00
#
_symmetry.space_group_name_H-M   'P 1'
#
loop_
_entity.id
_entity.type
_entity.pdbx_description
1 polymer ?
#
loop_
_entity_poly.entity_id
_entity_poly.type
_entity_poly.pdbx_seq_one_letter_code
_entity_poly.pdbx_strand_id
1 'polypeptide(L)'
;MVVTSQCSGRRVTGILIGENNVERYFPKNLKEIELQLDHLRIECGLSSHFWDGKPEISDPRLALWLESKDRRGNGRRVPTPLAMIPSGANSFIVGPAQLDETKKEKH
;
A
#
# COMPACT_ATOMS: atom_id res chain seq x y z
N MET A 1 3.57 5.17 7.56
CA MET A 1 2.30 5.79 7.14
C MET A 1 1.19 4.77 7.06
N VAL A 2 -0.03 5.23 7.20
CA VAL A 2 -1.20 4.36 7.03
C VAL A 2 -1.79 4.63 5.66
N VAL A 3 -1.98 3.56 4.90
CA VAL A 3 -2.58 3.61 3.57
C VAL A 3 -3.79 2.67 3.57
N THR A 4 -4.52 2.61 2.47
CA THR A 4 -5.74 1.81 2.42
C THR A 4 -5.74 0.95 1.17
N SER A 5 -6.15 -0.31 1.30
CA SER A 5 -6.29 -1.15 0.12
C SER A 5 -7.42 -0.65 -0.75
N GLN A 6 -7.26 -0.79 -2.07
CA GLN A 6 -8.28 -0.46 -3.04
C GLN A 6 -8.98 -1.72 -3.50
N CYS A 7 -10.30 -1.66 -3.56
CA CYS A 7 -11.11 -2.81 -3.93
C CYS A 7 -12.13 -2.46 -4.99
N SER A 8 -12.44 -3.45 -5.82
CA SER A 8 -13.50 -3.36 -6.81
C SER A 8 -14.30 -4.65 -6.73
N GLY A 9 -15.49 -4.59 -6.11
CA GLY A 9 -16.32 -5.77 -5.90
C GLY A 9 -15.62 -6.79 -5.01
N ARG A 10 -15.30 -7.94 -5.57
CA ARG A 10 -14.66 -9.04 -4.84
C ARG A 10 -13.14 -9.08 -4.99
N ARG A 11 -12.59 -8.11 -5.70
CA ARG A 11 -11.16 -8.10 -5.97
C ARG A 11 -10.48 -6.92 -5.29
N VAL A 12 -9.27 -7.18 -4.84
CA VAL A 12 -8.38 -6.10 -4.43
C VAL A 12 -7.61 -5.66 -5.67
N THR A 13 -7.50 -4.36 -5.88
CA THR A 13 -6.85 -3.83 -7.08
C THR A 13 -5.51 -3.17 -6.78
N GLY A 14 -5.27 -2.75 -5.55
CA GLY A 14 -4.02 -2.10 -5.20
C GLY A 14 -4.10 -1.37 -3.87
N ILE A 15 -3.33 -0.30 -3.77
CA ILE A 15 -3.26 0.53 -2.56
C ILE A 15 -3.52 1.98 -2.90
N LEU A 16 -4.33 2.64 -2.09
CA LEU A 16 -4.53 4.07 -2.15
C LEU A 16 -3.61 4.73 -1.13
N ILE A 17 -2.67 5.53 -1.61
CA ILE A 17 -1.67 6.17 -0.74
C ILE A 17 -2.25 7.39 -0.03
N GLY A 18 -2.94 8.25 -0.78
CA GLY A 18 -3.47 9.50 -0.24
C GLY A 18 -2.50 10.65 -0.41
N GLU A 19 -3.06 11.85 -0.66
CA GLU A 19 -2.23 13.02 -0.95
C GLU A 19 -1.33 13.43 0.20
N ASN A 20 -1.82 13.34 1.43
CA ASN A 20 -1.01 13.71 2.60
C ASN A 20 0.24 12.83 2.74
N ASN A 21 0.08 11.55 2.47
CA ASN A 21 1.21 10.62 2.53
C ASN A 21 2.21 10.88 1.41
N VAL A 22 1.71 11.22 0.24
CA VAL A 22 2.56 11.54 -0.90
C VAL A 22 3.45 12.75 -0.57
N GLU A 23 2.85 13.79 -0.01
CA GLU A 23 3.62 14.99 0.34
C GLU A 23 4.70 14.70 1.37
N ARG A 24 4.42 13.82 2.31
CA ARG A 24 5.34 13.56 3.41
C ARG A 24 6.44 12.56 3.07
N TYR A 25 6.14 11.59 2.22
CA TYR A 25 7.01 10.42 2.07
C TYR A 25 7.50 10.17 0.65
N PHE A 26 6.96 10.87 -0.33
CA PHE A 26 7.31 10.62 -1.73
C PHE A 26 7.97 11.83 -2.36
N PRO A 27 9.26 11.72 -2.75
CA PRO A 27 9.90 12.79 -3.51
C PRO A 27 9.17 13.06 -4.83
N LYS A 28 9.08 14.32 -5.21
CA LYS A 28 8.26 14.73 -6.35
C LYS A 28 8.62 14.09 -7.69
N ASN A 29 9.86 13.71 -7.85
CA ASN A 29 10.32 13.17 -9.13
C ASN A 29 10.47 11.65 -9.13
N LEU A 30 9.89 11.00 -8.12
CA LEU A 30 9.99 9.57 -8.00
C LEU A 30 9.17 8.88 -9.08
N LYS A 31 9.78 7.99 -9.84
CA LYS A 31 9.12 7.30 -10.94
C LYS A 31 8.72 5.88 -10.60
N GLU A 32 9.39 5.27 -9.65
CA GLU A 32 9.08 3.92 -9.22
C GLU A 32 9.47 3.74 -7.77
N ILE A 33 8.82 2.78 -7.14
CA ILE A 33 9.12 2.41 -5.76
C ILE A 33 9.25 0.90 -5.66
N GLU A 34 9.94 0.48 -4.61
CA GLU A 34 10.06 -0.92 -4.28
C GLU A 34 9.19 -1.22 -3.08
N LEU A 35 8.38 -2.26 -3.17
CA LEU A 35 7.53 -2.70 -2.07
C LEU A 35 8.00 -4.07 -1.61
N GLN A 36 8.23 -4.20 -0.30
CA GLN A 36 8.54 -5.48 0.30
C GLN A 36 7.26 -6.04 0.93
N LEU A 37 6.84 -7.20 0.44
CA LEU A 37 5.60 -7.85 0.83
C LEU A 37 5.96 -9.21 1.44
N ASP A 38 6.25 -9.25 2.74
CA ASP A 38 6.80 -10.43 3.40
C ASP A 38 8.13 -10.83 2.74
N HIS A 39 8.15 -11.93 2.02
CA HIS A 39 9.35 -12.42 1.35
C HIS A 39 9.44 -11.99 -0.11
N LEU A 40 8.41 -11.32 -0.60
CA LEU A 40 8.35 -10.89 -1.99
C LEU A 40 8.73 -9.42 -2.08
N ARG A 41 9.55 -9.10 -3.07
CA ARG A 41 9.95 -7.73 -3.33
C ARG A 41 9.56 -7.38 -4.75
N ILE A 42 8.77 -6.32 -4.92
CA ILE A 42 8.30 -5.92 -6.23
C ILE A 42 8.64 -4.45 -6.49
N GLU A 43 8.83 -4.13 -7.75
CA GLU A 43 9.03 -2.76 -8.18
C GLU A 43 7.75 -2.28 -8.87
N CYS A 44 7.25 -1.14 -8.43
CA CYS A 44 6.01 -0.57 -8.96
C CYS A 44 6.30 0.79 -9.56
N GLY A 45 5.90 0.98 -10.81
CA GLY A 45 6.00 2.29 -11.45
C GLY A 45 4.93 3.23 -10.93
N LEU A 46 5.27 4.49 -10.80
CA LEU A 46 4.33 5.54 -10.42
C LEU A 46 3.90 6.25 -11.69
N SER A 47 2.65 6.06 -12.10
CA SER A 47 2.12 6.66 -13.30
C SER A 47 1.93 8.17 -13.14
N SER A 48 1.66 8.84 -14.27
CA SER A 48 1.35 10.27 -14.20
C SER A 48 0.10 10.53 -13.36
N HIS A 49 -0.83 9.59 -13.32
CA HIS A 49 -2.03 9.72 -12.49
C HIS A 49 -1.73 9.79 -11.01
N PHE A 50 -0.65 9.13 -10.58
CA PHE A 50 -0.23 9.18 -9.19
C PHE A 50 0.02 10.62 -8.73
N TRP A 51 0.61 11.42 -9.62
CA TRP A 51 0.96 12.81 -9.31
C TRP A 51 -0.18 13.79 -9.63
N ASP A 52 -1.21 13.34 -10.34
CA ASP A 52 -2.31 14.18 -10.79
C ASP A 52 -3.58 14.03 -9.94
N GLY A 53 -3.40 13.80 -8.64
CA GLY A 53 -4.52 13.73 -7.74
C GLY A 53 -5.10 12.36 -7.50
N LYS A 54 -4.48 11.32 -8.04
CA LYS A 54 -4.87 9.94 -7.81
C LYS A 54 -3.68 9.10 -7.34
N PRO A 55 -3.20 9.34 -6.11
CA PRO A 55 -2.02 8.65 -5.60
C PRO A 55 -2.35 7.22 -5.19
N GLU A 56 -2.40 6.36 -6.18
CA GLU A 56 -2.70 4.95 -5.99
C GLU A 56 -1.69 4.08 -6.72
N ILE A 57 -1.48 2.88 -6.21
CA ILE A 57 -0.57 1.91 -6.82
C ILE A 57 -1.39 0.68 -7.17
N SER A 58 -1.44 0.36 -8.46
CA SER A 58 -2.14 -0.82 -8.96
C SER A 58 -1.15 -1.74 -9.62
N ASP A 59 -0.98 -2.92 -9.05
CA ASP A 59 -0.05 -3.92 -9.57
C ASP A 59 -0.64 -5.30 -9.29
N PRO A 60 -0.71 -6.19 -10.29
CA PRO A 60 -1.30 -7.52 -10.10
C PRO A 60 -0.64 -8.33 -8.99
N ARG A 61 0.67 -8.22 -8.85
CA ARG A 61 1.40 -8.95 -7.80
C ARG A 61 1.01 -8.45 -6.42
N LEU A 62 0.89 -7.14 -6.28
CA LEU A 62 0.45 -6.51 -5.03
C LEU A 62 -0.97 -6.91 -4.71
N ALA A 63 -1.85 -6.86 -5.71
CA ALA A 63 -3.26 -7.21 -5.52
C ALA A 63 -3.41 -8.66 -5.06
N LEU A 64 -2.71 -9.58 -5.69
CA LEU A 64 -2.76 -10.99 -5.31
C LEU A 64 -2.24 -11.22 -3.90
N TRP A 65 -1.16 -10.54 -3.53
CA TRP A 65 -0.62 -10.65 -2.19
C TRP A 65 -1.62 -10.15 -1.15
N LEU A 66 -2.25 -9.00 -1.41
CA LEU A 66 -3.24 -8.44 -0.51
C LEU A 66 -4.45 -9.36 -0.36
N GLU A 67 -4.90 -9.95 -1.46
CA GLU A 67 -6.00 -10.91 -1.40
C GLU A 67 -5.64 -12.13 -0.59
N SER A 68 -4.40 -12.59 -0.67
CA SER A 68 -3.97 -13.76 0.10
C SER A 68 -3.94 -13.48 1.60
N LYS A 69 -3.80 -12.23 1.99
CA LYS A 69 -3.79 -11.84 3.40
C LYS A 69 -5.18 -11.59 3.97
N ASP A 70 -6.16 -11.38 3.11
CA ASP A 70 -7.51 -11.11 3.55
C ASP A 70 -8.21 -12.43 3.87
N ARG A 71 -8.50 -12.64 5.14
CA ARG A 71 -9.09 -13.88 5.63
C ARG A 71 -10.60 -13.85 5.69
N ARG A 72 -11.21 -12.80 5.23
CA ARG A 72 -12.67 -12.71 5.26
C ARG A 72 -13.35 -13.61 4.24
N GLY A 73 -12.58 -14.23 3.37
CA GLY A 73 -13.07 -15.24 2.46
C GLY A 73 -13.92 -14.69 1.35
N ASN A 74 -15.11 -15.26 1.22
CA ASN A 74 -16.02 -14.92 0.13
C ASN A 74 -16.71 -13.59 0.35
N GLY A 75 -17.09 -12.95 -0.73
CA GLY A 75 -17.87 -11.73 -0.67
C GLY A 75 -17.09 -10.53 -1.12
N ARG A 76 -17.68 -9.37 -0.92
CA ARG A 76 -17.06 -8.12 -1.34
C ARG A 76 -15.84 -7.80 -0.50
N ARG A 77 -14.82 -7.36 -1.18
CA ARG A 77 -13.65 -6.81 -0.50
C ARG A 77 -13.96 -5.39 -0.08
N VAL A 78 -13.51 -5.01 1.10
CA VAL A 78 -13.68 -3.64 1.58
C VAL A 78 -12.32 -3.02 1.80
N PRO A 79 -12.18 -1.70 1.61
CA PRO A 79 -10.92 -1.02 1.87
C PRO A 79 -10.45 -1.29 3.29
N THR A 80 -9.19 -1.66 3.43
CA THR A 80 -8.61 -2.03 4.71
C THR A 80 -7.35 -1.21 4.95
N PRO A 81 -7.16 -0.65 6.15
CA PRO A 81 -5.95 0.09 6.46
C PRO A 81 -4.72 -0.82 6.50
N LEU A 82 -3.61 -0.31 6.02
CA LEU A 82 -2.34 -1.01 5.96
C LEU A 82 -1.23 -0.06 6.43
N ALA A 83 -0.18 -0.63 6.99
CA ALA A 83 1.01 0.13 7.31
C ALA A 83 1.97 0.06 6.14
N MET A 84 2.55 1.19 5.77
CA MET A 84 3.56 1.26 4.72
C MET A 84 4.72 2.04 5.28
N ILE A 85 5.81 1.34 5.56
CA ILE A 85 6.93 1.87 6.33
C ILE A 85 8.12 2.12 5.43
N PRO A 86 8.62 3.36 5.36
CA PRO A 86 9.81 3.65 4.55
C PRO A 86 11.00 2.82 5.04
N SER A 87 11.70 2.20 4.10
CA SER A 87 12.84 1.36 4.40
C SER A 87 14.09 1.71 3.58
N GLY A 88 13.99 2.72 2.74
CA GLY A 88 15.08 3.19 1.90
C GLY A 88 14.64 4.41 1.13
N ALA A 89 15.47 4.85 0.19
CA ALA A 89 15.19 6.07 -0.57
C ALA A 89 13.86 5.99 -1.34
N ASN A 90 13.58 4.82 -1.89
CA ASN A 90 12.33 4.60 -2.62
C ASN A 90 11.73 3.24 -2.28
N SER A 91 12.01 2.73 -1.09
CA SER A 91 11.57 1.41 -0.67
C SER A 91 10.62 1.51 0.52
N PHE A 92 9.62 0.64 0.56
CA PHE A 92 8.66 0.58 1.64
C PHE A 92 8.34 -0.86 1.99
N ILE A 93 8.08 -1.10 3.27
CA ILE A 93 7.62 -2.39 3.74
C ILE A 93 6.12 -2.27 3.99
N VAL A 94 5.34 -3.18 3.41
CA VAL A 94 3.89 -3.18 3.55
C VAL A 94 3.47 -4.27 4.52
N GLY A 95 2.62 -3.93 5.46
CA GLY A 95 2.12 -4.86 6.44
C GLY A 95 0.77 -4.44 7.00
N PRO A 96 0.25 -5.18 7.98
CA PRO A 96 -1.03 -4.82 8.59
C PRO A 96 -0.90 -3.56 9.43
N ALA A 97 -1.96 -2.74 9.43
CA ALA A 97 -1.96 -1.49 10.19
C ALA A 97 -1.75 -1.72 11.69
N GLN A 98 -2.01 -2.91 12.16
CA GLN A 98 -1.81 -3.28 13.55
C GLN A 98 -0.38 -3.10 14.04
N LEU A 99 0.58 -3.06 13.13
CA LEU A 99 1.97 -2.80 13.52
C LEU A 99 2.10 -1.46 14.24
N ASP A 100 1.40 -0.44 13.73
CA ASP A 100 1.45 0.88 14.35
C ASP A 100 0.67 0.89 15.66
N GLU A 101 -0.46 0.22 15.71
CA GLU A 101 -1.26 0.15 16.92
C GLU A 101 -0.52 -0.56 18.05
N THR A 102 0.20 -1.62 17.72
CA THR A 102 0.97 -2.35 18.70
C THR A 102 2.02 -1.45 19.34
N LYS A 103 2.65 -0.60 18.58
CA LYS A 103 3.62 0.35 19.12
C LYS A 103 2.98 1.34 20.07
N LYS A 104 1.79 1.77 19.77
CA LYS A 104 1.07 2.73 20.63
C LYS A 104 0.67 2.10 21.95
N GLU A 105 0.27 0.84 21.90
CA GLU A 105 -0.21 0.16 23.10
C GLU A 105 0.88 -0.11 24.12
N LYS A 106 2.12 -0.06 23.71
CA LYS A 106 3.23 -0.31 24.64
C LYS A 106 3.59 0.87 25.51
N HIS A 107 2.88 1.93 25.37
CA HIS A 107 3.12 3.12 26.20
C HIS A 107 2.39 3.10 27.54
#